data_7deac1560fa9ce481232571a37a1ca84
#
_entry.id   7deac1560fa9ce481232571a37a1ca84
#
_cell.length_a   1.000
_cell.length_b   1.000
_cell.length_c   1.000
_cell.angle_alpha   90.00
_cell.angle_beta   90.00
_cell.angle_gamma   90.00
#
_symmetry.space_group_name_H-M   'P 1'
#
loop_
_entity.id
_entity.type
_entity.pdbx_description
1 polymer ?
#
loop_
_entity_poly.entity_id
_entity_poly.type
_entity_poly.pdbx_seq_one_letter_code
_entity_poly.pdbx_strand_id
1 'polypeptide(L)'
;MESGTASAAKYGREQAWQLLAEWTESESLRKHARAVEICVSACGVAEADRLRLDSEEREKLLELYATTALLHDFDYERHPTLDEHPFVGVRELERLGWPTELRTAILGHAQYSGVPRVTHVDKALFACDELAGFLTACALVKPTKAIAEVEVAGVRKKMKDKAFARGVNREDVIQGAAELGVDLDAHIGFCLEAMKKRAGEIGL
;
A
#
# COMPACT_ATOMS: atom_id res chain seq x y z
N MET A 1 0.76 -3.36 -43.14
CA MET A 1 1.35 -2.79 -41.92
C MET A 1 0.28 -2.88 -40.85
N GLU A 2 0.24 -3.99 -40.13
CA GLU A 2 -0.67 -4.14 -39.00
C GLU A 2 -0.02 -3.46 -37.78
N SER A 3 -0.67 -2.42 -37.29
CA SER A 3 -0.33 -1.79 -36.03
C SER A 3 -0.66 -2.77 -34.90
N GLY A 4 0.37 -3.41 -34.37
CA GLY A 4 0.25 -4.20 -33.15
C GLY A 4 -0.22 -3.31 -32.01
N THR A 5 -1.51 -3.37 -31.68
CA THR A 5 -2.03 -2.90 -30.42
C THR A 5 -1.41 -3.76 -29.33
N ALA A 6 -0.51 -3.19 -28.54
CA ALA A 6 -0.05 -3.83 -27.32
C ALA A 6 -1.29 -4.26 -26.54
N SER A 7 -1.44 -5.56 -26.30
CA SER A 7 -2.49 -6.10 -25.45
C SER A 7 -2.29 -5.48 -24.06
N ALA A 8 -3.24 -4.63 -23.65
CA ALA A 8 -3.23 -4.10 -22.29
C ALA A 8 -3.15 -5.30 -21.33
N ALA A 9 -2.24 -5.23 -20.36
CA ALA A 9 -2.05 -6.30 -19.38
C ALA A 9 -3.41 -6.59 -18.72
N LYS A 10 -3.81 -7.87 -18.70
CA LYS A 10 -5.15 -8.30 -18.19
C LYS A 10 -5.36 -7.92 -16.71
N TYR A 11 -4.28 -7.63 -15.99
CA TYR A 11 -4.27 -7.39 -14.53
C TYR A 11 -3.44 -6.15 -14.16
N GLY A 12 -3.57 -5.08 -14.93
CA GLY A 12 -2.80 -3.87 -14.72
C GLY A 12 -3.39 -2.94 -13.66
N ARG A 13 -2.65 -1.85 -13.38
CA ARG A 13 -3.04 -0.84 -12.41
C ARG A 13 -4.40 -0.21 -12.69
N GLU A 14 -4.76 -0.03 -13.97
CA GLU A 14 -6.07 0.52 -14.34
C GLU A 14 -7.22 -0.42 -13.95
N GLN A 15 -7.06 -1.72 -14.19
CA GLN A 15 -8.04 -2.74 -13.81
C GLN A 15 -8.15 -2.86 -12.28
N ALA A 16 -7.02 -2.75 -11.56
CA ALA A 16 -7.02 -2.70 -10.10
C ALA A 16 -7.81 -1.49 -9.57
N TRP A 17 -7.61 -0.32 -10.16
CA TRP A 17 -8.36 0.87 -9.79
C TRP A 17 -9.86 0.75 -10.08
N GLN A 18 -10.23 0.19 -11.22
CA GLN A 18 -11.62 -0.05 -11.58
C GLN A 18 -12.29 -1.01 -10.57
N LEU A 19 -11.63 -2.09 -10.20
CA LEU A 19 -12.12 -3.05 -9.22
C LEU A 19 -12.26 -2.42 -7.83
N LEU A 20 -11.25 -1.67 -7.38
CA LEU A 20 -11.31 -0.90 -6.13
C LEU A 20 -12.50 0.06 -6.16
N ALA A 21 -12.68 0.82 -7.24
CA ALA A 21 -13.76 1.81 -7.35
C ALA A 21 -15.16 1.16 -7.41
N GLU A 22 -15.26 -0.05 -7.95
CA GLU A 22 -16.50 -0.83 -7.95
C GLU A 22 -16.87 -1.31 -6.54
N TRP A 23 -15.88 -1.75 -5.76
CA TRP A 23 -16.11 -2.39 -4.46
C TRP A 23 -16.10 -1.42 -3.27
N THR A 24 -15.47 -0.26 -3.43
CA THR A 24 -15.28 0.74 -2.38
C THR A 24 -15.88 2.07 -2.84
N GLU A 25 -16.94 2.53 -2.17
CA GLU A 25 -17.58 3.84 -2.45
C GLU A 25 -16.92 4.97 -1.66
N SER A 26 -16.42 4.66 -0.47
CA SER A 26 -15.80 5.61 0.44
C SER A 26 -14.56 6.28 -0.18
N GLU A 27 -14.62 7.60 -0.33
CA GLU A 27 -13.49 8.39 -0.81
C GLU A 27 -12.28 8.28 0.14
N SER A 28 -12.50 8.16 1.44
CA SER A 28 -11.43 8.02 2.42
C SER A 28 -10.68 6.70 2.27
N LEU A 29 -11.38 5.59 2.02
CA LEU A 29 -10.75 4.29 1.78
C LEU A 29 -10.01 4.26 0.43
N ARG A 30 -10.59 4.86 -0.62
CA ARG A 30 -9.88 5.02 -1.90
C ARG A 30 -8.61 5.87 -1.76
N LYS A 31 -8.65 6.95 -0.96
CA LYS A 31 -7.46 7.76 -0.67
C LYS A 31 -6.44 6.99 0.14
N HIS A 32 -6.87 6.15 1.09
CA HIS A 32 -5.98 5.25 1.82
C HIS A 32 -5.28 4.28 0.86
N ALA A 33 -6.02 3.55 0.03
CA ALA A 33 -5.45 2.65 -0.98
C ALA A 33 -4.42 3.35 -1.89
N ARG A 34 -4.69 4.60 -2.29
CA ARG A 34 -3.75 5.43 -3.05
C ARG A 34 -2.50 5.82 -2.25
N ALA A 35 -2.65 6.16 -0.97
CA ALA A 35 -1.51 6.49 -0.12
C ALA A 35 -0.60 5.26 0.10
N VAL A 36 -1.20 4.09 0.30
CA VAL A 36 -0.47 2.81 0.39
C VAL A 36 0.21 2.50 -0.96
N GLU A 37 -0.49 2.65 -2.09
CA GLU A 37 0.09 2.48 -3.43
C GLU A 37 1.33 3.35 -3.64
N ILE A 38 1.31 4.61 -3.21
CA ILE A 38 2.45 5.53 -3.34
C ILE A 38 3.66 4.99 -2.58
N CYS A 39 3.47 4.57 -1.33
CA CYS A 39 4.56 4.06 -0.49
C CYS A 39 5.10 2.71 -0.99
N VAL A 40 4.21 1.78 -1.30
CA VAL A 40 4.57 0.43 -1.78
C VAL A 40 5.24 0.49 -3.16
N SER A 41 4.74 1.34 -4.08
CA SER A 41 5.39 1.54 -5.38
C SER A 41 6.80 2.13 -5.23
N ALA A 42 7.03 3.02 -4.27
CA ALA A 42 8.37 3.51 -3.98
C ALA A 42 9.30 2.39 -3.50
N CYS A 43 8.80 1.46 -2.66
CA CYS A 43 9.53 0.25 -2.28
C CYS A 43 9.83 -0.63 -3.50
N GLY A 44 8.88 -0.78 -4.42
CA GLY A 44 9.07 -1.51 -5.68
C GLY A 44 10.17 -0.91 -6.56
N VAL A 45 10.22 0.42 -6.66
CA VAL A 45 11.31 1.12 -7.38
C VAL A 45 12.66 0.82 -6.75
N ALA A 46 12.77 0.93 -5.42
CA ALA A 46 14.00 0.66 -4.70
C ALA A 46 14.45 -0.81 -4.85
N GLU A 47 13.50 -1.74 -4.84
CA GLU A 47 13.78 -3.18 -5.04
C GLU A 47 14.23 -3.47 -6.47
N ALA A 48 13.58 -2.88 -7.49
CA ALA A 48 13.99 -3.02 -8.88
C ALA A 48 15.41 -2.50 -9.11
N ASP A 49 15.78 -1.36 -8.48
CA ASP A 49 17.11 -0.79 -8.54
C ASP A 49 18.14 -1.69 -7.84
N ARG A 50 17.80 -2.25 -6.68
CA ARG A 50 18.63 -3.20 -5.92
C ARG A 50 18.93 -4.47 -6.72
N LEU A 51 17.92 -4.99 -7.41
CA LEU A 51 18.01 -6.20 -8.23
C LEU A 51 18.63 -5.95 -9.60
N ARG A 52 18.78 -4.68 -10.01
CA ARG A 52 19.28 -4.24 -11.32
C ARG A 52 18.49 -4.85 -12.48
N LEU A 53 17.16 -4.85 -12.34
CA LEU A 53 16.25 -5.43 -13.34
C LEU A 53 16.34 -4.67 -14.66
N ASP A 54 16.15 -5.40 -15.76
CA ASP A 54 15.95 -4.78 -17.06
C ASP A 54 14.60 -4.05 -17.14
N SER A 55 14.32 -3.40 -18.26
CA SER A 55 13.13 -2.57 -18.41
C SER A 55 11.83 -3.37 -18.33
N GLU A 56 11.80 -4.58 -18.88
CA GLU A 56 10.60 -5.44 -18.90
C GLU A 56 10.33 -6.05 -17.52
N GLU A 57 11.37 -6.57 -16.87
CA GLU A 57 11.29 -7.11 -15.52
C GLU A 57 10.89 -6.05 -14.51
N ARG A 58 11.46 -4.84 -14.65
CA ARG A 58 11.15 -3.66 -13.84
C ARG A 58 9.67 -3.28 -13.97
N GLU A 59 9.15 -3.18 -15.18
CA GLU A 59 7.75 -2.84 -15.42
C GLU A 59 6.81 -3.84 -14.74
N LYS A 60 7.06 -5.15 -14.92
CA LYS A 60 6.27 -6.22 -14.28
C LYS A 60 6.30 -6.13 -12.75
N LEU A 61 7.48 -5.87 -12.17
CA LEU A 61 7.62 -5.74 -10.72
C LEU A 61 6.87 -4.50 -10.21
N LEU A 62 7.01 -3.35 -10.84
CA LEU A 62 6.31 -2.13 -10.43
C LEU A 62 4.79 -2.28 -10.55
N GLU A 63 4.30 -2.95 -11.59
CA GLU A 63 2.89 -3.27 -11.75
C GLU A 63 2.37 -4.14 -10.61
N LEU A 64 3.12 -5.18 -10.23
CA LEU A 64 2.77 -6.04 -9.08
C LEU A 64 2.63 -5.23 -7.79
N TYR A 65 3.59 -4.36 -7.48
CA TYR A 65 3.58 -3.56 -6.26
C TYR A 65 2.41 -2.58 -6.22
N ALA A 66 2.16 -1.87 -7.33
CA ALA A 66 1.07 -0.92 -7.43
C ALA A 66 -0.30 -1.58 -7.32
N THR A 67 -0.51 -2.71 -8.03
CA THR A 67 -1.79 -3.43 -8.02
C THR A 67 -2.07 -4.10 -6.68
N THR A 68 -1.04 -4.68 -6.05
CA THR A 68 -1.14 -5.27 -4.71
C THR A 68 -1.59 -4.22 -3.69
N ALA A 69 -0.95 -3.06 -3.70
CA ALA A 69 -1.28 -1.98 -2.79
C ALA A 69 -2.68 -1.39 -3.02
N LEU A 70 -3.09 -1.22 -4.27
CA LEU A 70 -4.45 -0.73 -4.57
C LEU A 70 -5.54 -1.68 -4.09
N LEU A 71 -5.28 -3.00 -4.13
CA LEU A 71 -6.29 -4.02 -3.88
C LEU A 71 -6.21 -4.62 -2.46
N HIS A 72 -5.29 -4.18 -1.58
CA HIS A 72 -5.14 -4.83 -0.28
C HIS A 72 -6.41 -4.78 0.56
N ASP A 73 -7.15 -3.67 0.53
CA ASP A 73 -8.35 -3.39 1.32
C ASP A 73 -9.63 -3.21 0.48
N PHE A 74 -9.64 -3.61 -0.81
CA PHE A 74 -10.76 -3.29 -1.69
C PHE A 74 -12.09 -3.91 -1.26
N ASP A 75 -12.08 -4.99 -0.47
CA ASP A 75 -13.25 -5.66 0.06
C ASP A 75 -13.69 -5.14 1.44
N TYR A 76 -12.83 -4.34 2.13
CA TYR A 76 -13.02 -3.95 3.53
C TYR A 76 -14.34 -3.21 3.78
N GLU A 77 -14.77 -2.33 2.88
CA GLU A 77 -16.03 -1.58 3.05
C GLU A 77 -17.27 -2.49 3.06
N ARG A 78 -17.25 -3.56 2.26
CA ARG A 78 -18.34 -4.54 2.15
C ARG A 78 -18.24 -5.66 3.17
N HIS A 79 -17.03 -5.97 3.59
CA HIS A 79 -16.69 -7.14 4.39
C HIS A 79 -15.73 -6.80 5.55
N PRO A 80 -16.12 -5.93 6.52
CA PRO A 80 -15.20 -5.38 7.51
C PRO A 80 -14.84 -6.31 8.68
N THR A 81 -15.39 -7.53 8.70
CA THR A 81 -15.13 -8.47 9.81
C THR A 81 -13.85 -9.26 9.59
N LEU A 82 -13.18 -9.67 10.69
CA LEU A 82 -11.94 -10.46 10.61
C LEU A 82 -12.11 -11.82 9.90
N ASP A 83 -13.33 -12.35 9.87
CA ASP A 83 -13.63 -13.62 9.19
C ASP A 83 -13.86 -13.42 7.68
N GLU A 84 -14.11 -12.20 7.23
CA GLU A 84 -14.41 -11.88 5.85
C GLU A 84 -13.23 -11.19 5.15
N HIS A 85 -12.73 -10.07 5.71
CA HIS A 85 -11.57 -9.35 5.18
C HIS A 85 -10.28 -10.02 5.63
N PRO A 86 -9.26 -10.17 4.76
CA PRO A 86 -9.27 -9.95 3.31
C PRO A 86 -9.67 -11.19 2.49
N PHE A 87 -10.23 -12.20 3.15
CA PHE A 87 -10.47 -13.51 2.53
C PHE A 87 -11.52 -13.47 1.42
N VAL A 88 -12.55 -12.63 1.55
CA VAL A 88 -13.57 -12.48 0.50
C VAL A 88 -12.96 -11.85 -0.74
N GLY A 89 -12.21 -10.76 -0.55
CA GLY A 89 -11.51 -10.09 -1.64
C GLY A 89 -10.53 -11.01 -2.35
N VAL A 90 -9.73 -11.76 -1.60
CA VAL A 90 -8.75 -12.69 -2.18
C VAL A 90 -9.43 -13.81 -2.99
N ARG A 91 -10.56 -14.35 -2.53
CA ARG A 91 -11.35 -15.33 -3.32
C ARG A 91 -11.87 -14.71 -4.62
N GLU A 92 -12.32 -13.46 -4.59
CA GLU A 92 -12.76 -12.76 -5.80
C GLU A 92 -11.59 -12.52 -6.75
N LEU A 93 -10.42 -12.10 -6.26
CA LEU A 93 -9.21 -11.95 -7.07
C LEU A 93 -8.79 -13.28 -7.70
N GLU A 94 -8.94 -14.39 -6.98
CA GLU A 94 -8.69 -15.73 -7.52
C GLU A 94 -9.67 -16.07 -8.65
N ARG A 95 -10.97 -15.84 -8.43
CA ARG A 95 -12.01 -16.06 -9.45
C ARG A 95 -11.77 -15.24 -10.71
N LEU A 96 -11.28 -14.01 -10.55
CA LEU A 96 -10.92 -13.12 -11.65
C LEU A 96 -9.59 -13.49 -12.31
N GLY A 97 -8.78 -14.36 -11.68
CA GLY A 97 -7.50 -14.87 -12.19
C GLY A 97 -6.30 -13.95 -11.92
N TRP A 98 -6.38 -13.07 -10.91
CA TRP A 98 -5.25 -12.25 -10.48
C TRP A 98 -4.08 -13.12 -9.98
N PRO A 99 -2.82 -12.65 -10.11
CA PRO A 99 -1.63 -13.43 -9.75
C PRO A 99 -1.65 -13.94 -8.31
N THR A 100 -1.15 -15.15 -8.10
CA THR A 100 -1.04 -15.75 -6.75
C THR A 100 -0.16 -14.91 -5.82
N GLU A 101 0.92 -14.36 -6.35
CA GLU A 101 1.84 -13.51 -5.58
C GLU A 101 1.13 -12.28 -4.99
N LEU A 102 0.35 -11.57 -5.79
CA LEU A 102 -0.49 -10.47 -5.33
C LEU A 102 -1.47 -10.91 -4.23
N ARG A 103 -2.16 -12.04 -4.45
CA ARG A 103 -3.15 -12.57 -3.50
C ARG A 103 -2.52 -12.99 -2.17
N THR A 104 -1.32 -13.58 -2.22
CA THR A 104 -0.55 -13.95 -1.03
C THR A 104 -0.12 -12.73 -0.23
N ALA A 105 0.37 -11.68 -0.92
CA ALA A 105 0.74 -10.43 -0.26
C ALA A 105 -0.47 -9.77 0.42
N ILE A 106 -1.63 -9.77 -0.24
CA ILE A 106 -2.88 -9.27 0.34
C ILE A 106 -3.29 -10.08 1.58
N LEU A 107 -3.20 -11.42 1.56
CA LEU A 107 -3.44 -12.20 2.78
C LEU A 107 -2.43 -11.87 3.89
N GLY A 108 -1.16 -11.69 3.53
CA GLY A 108 -0.08 -11.44 4.47
C GLY A 108 -0.14 -10.09 5.19
N HIS A 109 -0.86 -9.08 4.64
CA HIS A 109 -0.98 -7.79 5.31
C HIS A 109 -1.83 -7.88 6.58
N ALA A 110 -2.81 -8.78 6.62
CA ALA A 110 -3.63 -9.05 7.79
C ALA A 110 -2.98 -10.13 8.65
N GLN A 111 -2.42 -9.78 9.81
CA GLN A 111 -1.70 -10.72 10.68
C GLN A 111 -2.55 -11.94 11.08
N TYR A 112 -3.84 -11.74 11.29
CA TYR A 112 -4.78 -12.81 11.68
C TYR A 112 -5.07 -13.82 10.55
N SER A 113 -4.67 -13.54 9.31
CA SER A 113 -4.75 -14.53 8.22
C SER A 113 -3.84 -15.73 8.42
N GLY A 114 -2.79 -15.58 9.23
CA GLY A 114 -1.78 -16.60 9.46
C GLY A 114 -0.85 -16.85 8.25
N VAL A 115 -0.98 -16.10 7.17
CA VAL A 115 -0.12 -16.22 5.98
C VAL A 115 1.21 -15.51 6.23
N PRO A 116 2.35 -16.22 6.12
CA PRO A 116 3.65 -15.62 6.38
C PRO A 116 4.05 -14.64 5.26
N ARG A 117 4.69 -13.54 5.62
CA ARG A 117 5.29 -12.57 4.70
C ARG A 117 6.69 -13.01 4.32
N VAL A 118 6.87 -13.56 3.13
CA VAL A 118 8.13 -14.15 2.66
C VAL A 118 8.80 -13.25 1.63
N THR A 119 8.05 -12.81 0.62
CA THR A 119 8.58 -11.99 -0.48
C THR A 119 8.76 -10.53 -0.06
N HIS A 120 9.52 -9.78 -0.87
CA HIS A 120 9.70 -8.35 -0.59
C HIS A 120 8.38 -7.56 -0.73
N VAL A 121 7.50 -7.93 -1.68
CA VAL A 121 6.20 -7.25 -1.83
C VAL A 121 5.28 -7.50 -0.63
N ASP A 122 5.29 -8.70 -0.04
CA ASP A 122 4.52 -9.01 1.18
C ASP A 122 4.93 -8.08 2.33
N LYS A 123 6.25 -7.97 2.53
CA LYS A 123 6.84 -7.14 3.59
C LYS A 123 6.66 -5.65 3.33
N ALA A 124 6.78 -5.21 2.07
CA ALA A 124 6.59 -3.82 1.68
C ALA A 124 5.14 -3.38 1.88
N LEU A 125 4.15 -4.22 1.51
CA LEU A 125 2.75 -3.92 1.76
C LEU A 125 2.49 -3.75 3.26
N PHE A 126 2.86 -4.72 4.08
CA PHE A 126 2.67 -4.67 5.53
C PHE A 126 3.39 -3.48 6.19
N ALA A 127 4.61 -3.15 5.74
CA ALA A 127 5.37 -2.03 6.29
C ALA A 127 4.79 -0.65 5.93
N CYS A 128 4.06 -0.56 4.80
CA CYS A 128 3.54 0.71 4.30
C CYS A 128 2.08 0.98 4.67
N ASP A 129 1.26 -0.04 4.87
CA ASP A 129 -0.18 0.07 5.05
C ASP A 129 -0.56 0.97 6.24
N GLU A 130 -0.33 0.51 7.46
CA GLU A 130 -0.64 1.28 8.67
C GLU A 130 0.16 2.58 8.75
N LEU A 131 1.39 2.59 8.23
CA LEU A 131 2.22 3.79 8.18
C LEU A 131 1.62 4.86 7.27
N ALA A 132 1.15 4.52 6.07
CA ALA A 132 0.54 5.48 5.16
C ALA A 132 -0.70 6.14 5.76
N GLY A 133 -1.55 5.35 6.43
CA GLY A 133 -2.69 5.86 7.21
C GLY A 133 -2.26 6.80 8.32
N PHE A 134 -1.21 6.46 9.05
CA PHE A 134 -0.67 7.30 10.13
C PHE A 134 -0.08 8.62 9.62
N LEU A 135 0.67 8.59 8.51
CA LEU A 135 1.23 9.79 7.88
C LEU A 135 0.13 10.72 7.36
N THR A 136 -0.92 10.15 6.76
CA THR A 136 -2.13 10.89 6.35
C THR A 136 -2.77 11.58 7.55
N ALA A 137 -2.95 10.89 8.67
CA ALA A 137 -3.48 11.47 9.90
C ALA A 137 -2.57 12.61 10.43
N CYS A 138 -1.25 12.45 10.36
CA CYS A 138 -0.29 13.49 10.73
C CYS A 138 -0.41 14.74 9.87
N ALA A 139 -0.67 14.60 8.57
CA ALA A 139 -0.90 15.72 7.66
C ALA A 139 -2.21 16.44 7.96
N LEU A 140 -3.29 15.69 8.14
CA LEU A 140 -4.64 16.25 8.35
C LEU A 140 -4.79 17.10 9.61
N VAL A 141 -3.92 16.95 10.61
CA VAL A 141 -3.90 17.79 11.81
C VAL A 141 -3.01 19.02 11.69
N LYS A 142 -2.32 19.21 10.57
CA LYS A 142 -1.61 20.45 10.27
C LYS A 142 -2.61 21.55 9.86
N PRO A 143 -2.31 22.83 10.11
CA PRO A 143 -3.20 23.92 9.70
C PRO A 143 -3.53 23.93 8.20
N THR A 144 -2.55 23.63 7.37
CA THR A 144 -2.67 23.55 5.90
C THR A 144 -3.16 22.20 5.40
N LYS A 145 -3.21 21.19 6.28
CA LYS A 145 -3.48 19.77 5.95
C LYS A 145 -2.50 19.19 4.92
N ALA A 146 -1.32 19.79 4.76
CA ALA A 146 -0.33 19.39 3.76
C ALA A 146 0.69 18.40 4.33
N ILE A 147 0.92 17.30 3.60
CA ILE A 147 1.96 16.30 3.94
C ILE A 147 3.36 16.93 3.90
N ALA A 148 3.56 18.01 3.15
CA ALA A 148 4.83 18.73 3.06
C ALA A 148 5.33 19.24 4.42
N GLU A 149 4.40 19.52 5.37
CA GLU A 149 4.73 19.99 6.72
C GLU A 149 5.00 18.87 7.73
N VAL A 150 4.89 17.61 7.29
CA VAL A 150 5.11 16.47 8.18
C VAL A 150 6.58 16.09 8.17
N GLU A 151 7.15 15.97 9.37
CA GLU A 151 8.54 15.59 9.60
C GLU A 151 8.62 14.31 10.44
N VAL A 152 9.67 13.52 10.25
CA VAL A 152 9.92 12.24 10.96
C VAL A 152 9.81 12.41 12.47
N ALA A 153 10.46 13.45 13.04
CA ALA A 153 10.41 13.71 14.49
C ALA A 153 8.97 13.96 14.99
N GLY A 154 8.14 14.65 14.18
CA GLY A 154 6.74 14.88 14.47
C GLY A 154 5.93 13.58 14.46
N VAL A 155 6.16 12.71 13.48
CA VAL A 155 5.55 11.38 13.38
C VAL A 155 5.92 10.54 14.61
N ARG A 156 7.20 10.46 14.97
CA ARG A 156 7.68 9.74 16.16
C ARG A 156 7.05 10.23 17.47
N LYS A 157 6.87 11.55 17.59
CA LYS A 157 6.16 12.13 18.74
C LYS A 157 4.69 11.69 18.78
N LYS A 158 4.00 11.72 17.64
CA LYS A 158 2.61 11.29 17.50
C LYS A 158 2.41 9.78 17.72
N MET A 159 3.37 8.94 17.36
CA MET A 159 3.35 7.50 17.66
C MET A 159 3.25 7.19 19.16
N LYS A 160 3.78 8.07 20.03
CA LYS A 160 3.68 7.93 21.49
C LYS A 160 2.31 8.33 22.05
N ASP A 161 1.53 9.09 21.30
CA ASP A 161 0.20 9.56 21.68
C ASP A 161 -0.84 8.50 21.30
N LYS A 162 -1.29 7.71 22.29
CA LYS A 162 -2.29 6.65 22.09
C LYS A 162 -3.69 7.18 21.70
N ALA A 163 -3.96 8.45 21.97
CA ALA A 163 -5.24 9.07 21.62
C ALA A 163 -5.30 9.53 20.16
N PHE A 164 -4.13 9.78 19.56
CA PHE A 164 -4.03 10.20 18.16
C PHE A 164 -4.19 9.00 17.22
N ALA A 165 -4.94 9.13 16.13
CA ALA A 165 -5.16 8.10 15.10
C ALA A 165 -5.33 6.68 15.68
N ARG A 166 -6.33 6.48 16.55
CA ARG A 166 -6.53 5.26 17.34
C ARG A 166 -6.71 3.99 16.50
N GLY A 167 -7.20 4.13 15.27
CA GLY A 167 -7.40 3.01 14.34
C GLY A 167 -6.10 2.43 13.79
N VAL A 168 -4.98 3.16 13.87
CA VAL A 168 -3.68 2.68 13.37
C VAL A 168 -3.00 1.80 14.42
N ASN A 169 -2.57 0.61 14.04
CA ASN A 169 -1.77 -0.29 14.87
C ASN A 169 -0.29 0.10 14.82
N ARG A 170 0.23 0.71 15.91
CA ARG A 170 1.65 1.14 15.99
C ARG A 170 2.63 -0.02 16.03
N GLU A 171 2.21 -1.15 16.56
CA GLU A 171 3.06 -2.35 16.62
C GLU A 171 3.30 -2.87 15.21
N ASP A 172 2.28 -2.85 14.35
CA ASP A 172 2.40 -3.24 12.94
C ASP A 172 3.31 -2.28 12.17
N VAL A 173 3.25 -0.96 12.44
CA VAL A 173 4.20 0.01 11.86
C VAL A 173 5.65 -0.33 12.23
N ILE A 174 5.91 -0.68 13.51
CA ILE A 174 7.27 -1.01 13.99
C ILE A 174 7.71 -2.36 13.41
N GLN A 175 6.84 -3.35 13.50
CA GLN A 175 7.12 -4.70 12.99
C GLN A 175 7.34 -4.69 11.48
N GLY A 176 6.53 -3.93 10.73
CA GLY A 176 6.65 -3.82 9.28
C GLY A 176 8.03 -3.29 8.85
N ALA A 177 8.53 -2.23 9.48
CA ALA A 177 9.87 -1.73 9.20
C ALA A 177 10.95 -2.80 9.53
N ALA A 178 10.80 -3.50 10.65
CA ALA A 178 11.73 -4.55 11.07
C ALA A 178 11.73 -5.74 10.08
N GLU A 179 10.55 -6.22 9.63
CA GLU A 179 10.43 -7.31 8.66
C GLU A 179 10.94 -6.93 7.26
N LEU A 180 10.77 -5.66 6.87
CA LEU A 180 11.33 -5.12 5.63
C LEU A 180 12.86 -4.95 5.73
N GLY A 181 13.42 -5.01 6.96
CA GLY A 181 14.86 -4.91 7.21
C GLY A 181 15.39 -3.47 7.17
N VAL A 182 14.55 -2.49 7.48
CA VAL A 182 14.90 -1.05 7.47
C VAL A 182 14.76 -0.40 8.84
N ASP A 183 15.52 0.65 9.08
CA ASP A 183 15.34 1.50 10.25
C ASP A 183 14.00 2.23 10.20
N LEU A 184 13.27 2.30 11.31
CA LEU A 184 11.92 2.86 11.34
C LEU A 184 11.90 4.36 10.96
N ASP A 185 12.87 5.16 11.42
CA ASP A 185 12.91 6.59 11.10
C ASP A 185 13.26 6.81 9.62
N ALA A 186 14.18 5.98 9.10
CA ALA A 186 14.49 5.97 7.67
C ALA A 186 13.26 5.58 6.83
N HIS A 187 12.50 4.56 7.25
CA HIS A 187 11.28 4.14 6.54
C HIS A 187 10.18 5.20 6.59
N ILE A 188 9.95 5.83 7.73
CA ILE A 188 9.03 6.96 7.85
C ILE A 188 9.44 8.08 6.89
N GLY A 189 10.73 8.46 6.87
CA GLY A 189 11.24 9.47 5.95
C GLY A 189 11.04 9.10 4.48
N PHE A 190 11.32 7.84 4.13
CA PHE A 190 11.15 7.31 2.78
C PHE A 190 9.69 7.40 2.31
N CYS A 191 8.74 6.95 3.12
CA CYS A 191 7.31 7.03 2.81
C CYS A 191 6.82 8.49 2.74
N LEU A 192 7.27 9.37 3.65
CA LEU A 192 6.96 10.80 3.59
C LEU A 192 7.41 11.42 2.27
N GLU A 193 8.64 11.16 1.83
CA GLU A 193 9.15 11.70 0.57
C GLU A 193 8.38 11.17 -0.66
N ALA A 194 7.99 9.90 -0.64
CA ALA A 194 7.13 9.33 -1.67
C ALA A 194 5.76 10.03 -1.71
N MET A 195 5.11 10.20 -0.56
CA MET A 195 3.79 10.86 -0.46
C MET A 195 3.87 12.35 -0.82
N LYS A 196 4.91 13.08 -0.41
CA LYS A 196 5.11 14.50 -0.77
C LYS A 196 5.18 14.70 -2.28
N LYS A 197 5.86 13.82 -3.01
CA LYS A 197 5.98 13.89 -4.48
C LYS A 197 4.64 13.72 -5.19
N ARG A 198 3.69 13.04 -4.57
CA ARG A 198 2.39 12.69 -5.15
C ARG A 198 1.20 13.19 -4.30
N ALA A 199 1.41 14.19 -3.46
CA ALA A 199 0.46 14.72 -2.50
C ALA A 199 -0.92 15.08 -3.11
N GLY A 200 -0.92 15.68 -4.30
CA GLY A 200 -2.14 16.02 -5.03
C GLY A 200 -3.04 14.83 -5.40
N GLU A 201 -2.49 13.61 -5.49
CA GLU A 201 -3.26 12.40 -5.81
C GLU A 201 -4.09 11.88 -4.63
N ILE A 202 -3.73 12.29 -3.42
CA ILE A 202 -4.39 11.90 -2.16
C ILE A 202 -5.03 13.08 -1.43
N GLY A 203 -4.90 14.31 -2.00
CA GLY A 203 -5.50 15.52 -1.46
C GLY A 203 -4.83 16.07 -0.19
N LEU A 204 -3.48 15.98 -0.11
CA LEU A 204 -2.64 16.44 1.01
C LEU A 204 -1.63 17.51 0.60
#